data_f9110923e4faa587d9587248099b3176
#
_entry.id   f9110923e4faa587d9587248099b3176
#
_cell.length_a   1.000
_cell.length_b   1.000
_cell.length_c   1.000
_cell.angle_alpha   90.00
_cell.angle_beta   90.00
_cell.angle_gamma   90.00
#
_symmetry.space_group_name_H-M   'P 1'
#
loop_
_entity.id
_entity.type
_entity.pdbx_description
1 polymer ?
#
loop_
_entity_poly.entity_id
_entity_poly.type
_entity_poly.pdbx_seq_one_letter_code
_entity_poly.pdbx_strand_id
1 'polypeptide(L)'
;MNLREKIDNSPMGFYQWAIVLMAAVMNFLDGFDVLAIAFTATNISKDFGLSKTEFGMLVSAGLIGMVVGSMVLAPLADKFGRRPILLLSVAFSAVGLAVSGFSTTSEILAFSRILTGLGVGGILVGTNVITSEYSSKKWRSFAISVYAAGFGIGAMIGGMMAKSLQAAYSWHAVYFAGAAMTAVVFVVLFIWLPESIDYLNAKQPQNAKARLNKIAHKLGFAGEWELTEKRAEKAVKLPITALFSQKYLRSTLLLWLSFFAIMFCFYFISSWTPALLKEAGMTVEESINVGMMISLGGAAGSLVYGLIASRWSARSVLMLFTVASSIAIVVFILSSANLAIAMVLGVVVGALINGCISGLYTINPATYDADIRNTGVGWAIGAGRAGSVLAPTVAGMLLDSGWDKQTLYIAVAGVMLIATVALAFKKSHIEIKRA
;
A
#
# COMPACT_ATOMS: atom_id res chain seq x y z
N MET A 1 32.91 -8.94 11.76
CA MET A 1 31.93 -8.25 10.90
C MET A 1 30.95 -9.32 10.41
N ASN A 2 29.67 -9.16 10.68
CA ASN A 2 28.66 -10.11 10.20
C ASN A 2 28.25 -9.77 8.74
N LEU A 3 27.52 -10.69 8.07
CA LEU A 3 27.09 -10.50 6.67
C LEU A 3 26.24 -9.24 6.50
N ARG A 4 25.40 -8.91 7.50
CA ARG A 4 24.55 -7.71 7.47
C ARG A 4 25.37 -6.41 7.47
N GLU A 5 26.37 -6.33 8.35
CA GLU A 5 27.29 -5.19 8.39
C GLU A 5 28.10 -5.05 7.10
N LYS A 6 28.46 -6.19 6.47
CA LYS A 6 29.13 -6.17 5.18
C LYS A 6 28.24 -5.58 4.08
N ILE A 7 26.97 -6.00 4.02
CA ILE A 7 25.98 -5.44 3.09
C ILE A 7 25.82 -3.93 3.32
N ASP A 8 25.65 -3.52 4.57
CA ASP A 8 25.42 -2.12 4.92
C ASP A 8 26.57 -1.19 4.47
N ASN A 9 27.81 -1.67 4.48
CA ASN A 9 29.01 -0.90 4.18
C ASN A 9 29.58 -1.13 2.76
N SER A 10 28.95 -2.00 1.96
CA SER A 10 29.39 -2.30 0.60
C SER A 10 28.56 -1.56 -0.45
N PRO A 11 29.11 -1.31 -1.65
CA PRO A 11 28.30 -0.84 -2.78
C PRO A 11 27.26 -1.90 -3.17
N MET A 12 26.14 -1.44 -3.76
CA MET A 12 25.08 -2.32 -4.24
C MET A 12 25.55 -3.11 -5.48
N GLY A 13 25.55 -4.43 -5.36
CA GLY A 13 25.81 -5.33 -6.48
C GLY A 13 24.57 -5.62 -7.33
N PHE A 14 24.78 -6.28 -8.49
CA PHE A 14 23.70 -6.65 -9.41
C PHE A 14 22.61 -7.49 -8.72
N TYR A 15 23.00 -8.50 -7.91
CA TYR A 15 22.06 -9.39 -7.24
C TYR A 15 21.18 -8.63 -6.23
N GLN A 16 21.72 -7.62 -5.55
CA GLN A 16 20.95 -6.76 -4.62
C GLN A 16 19.90 -5.94 -5.37
N TRP A 17 20.28 -5.33 -6.50
CA TRP A 17 19.33 -4.61 -7.35
C TRP A 17 18.26 -5.52 -7.95
N ALA A 18 18.62 -6.77 -8.31
CA ALA A 18 17.65 -7.75 -8.77
C ALA A 18 16.61 -8.08 -7.67
N ILE A 19 17.02 -8.18 -6.39
CA ILE A 19 16.10 -8.38 -5.27
C ILE A 19 15.17 -7.16 -5.08
N VAL A 20 15.72 -5.96 -5.16
CA VAL A 20 14.92 -4.71 -5.10
C VAL A 20 13.91 -4.66 -6.25
N LEU A 21 14.32 -5.05 -7.46
CA LEU A 21 13.42 -5.11 -8.61
C LEU A 21 12.33 -6.17 -8.42
N MET A 22 12.66 -7.36 -7.91
CA MET A 22 11.65 -8.38 -7.58
C MET A 22 10.63 -7.86 -6.55
N ALA A 23 11.08 -7.12 -5.53
CA ALA A 23 10.18 -6.47 -4.58
C ALA A 23 9.30 -5.40 -5.25
N ALA A 24 9.86 -4.60 -6.15
CA ALA A 24 9.12 -3.60 -6.93
C ALA A 24 8.07 -4.26 -7.84
N VAL A 25 8.38 -5.41 -8.45
CA VAL A 25 7.44 -6.19 -9.27
C VAL A 25 6.31 -6.77 -8.40
N MET A 26 6.60 -7.24 -7.19
CA MET A 26 5.54 -7.68 -6.25
C MET A 26 4.62 -6.50 -5.88
N ASN A 27 5.17 -5.32 -5.64
CA ASN A 27 4.37 -4.12 -5.36
C ASN A 27 3.62 -3.59 -6.59
N PHE A 28 4.15 -3.82 -7.79
CA PHE A 28 3.45 -3.60 -9.05
C PHE A 28 2.19 -4.46 -9.16
N LEU A 29 2.26 -5.74 -8.81
CA LEU A 29 1.09 -6.64 -8.80
C LEU A 29 0.03 -6.17 -7.79
N ASP A 30 0.45 -5.63 -6.64
CA ASP A 30 -0.44 -5.01 -5.66
C ASP A 30 -1.16 -3.79 -6.27
N GLY A 31 -0.43 -2.87 -6.88
CA GLY A 31 -1.01 -1.69 -7.54
C GLY A 31 -1.99 -2.06 -8.66
N PHE A 32 -1.68 -3.08 -9.45
CA PHE A 32 -2.58 -3.65 -10.45
C PHE A 32 -3.87 -4.16 -9.79
N ASP A 33 -3.75 -5.03 -8.78
CA ASP A 33 -4.89 -5.72 -8.17
C ASP A 33 -5.85 -4.76 -7.46
N VAL A 34 -5.30 -3.84 -6.65
CA VAL A 34 -6.11 -2.87 -5.87
C VAL A 34 -6.95 -1.98 -6.78
N LEU A 35 -6.45 -1.62 -7.97
CA LEU A 35 -7.18 -0.76 -8.90
C LEU A 35 -7.95 -1.51 -9.99
N ALA A 36 -7.67 -2.78 -10.23
CA ALA A 36 -8.41 -3.58 -11.21
C ALA A 36 -9.92 -3.56 -10.95
N ILE A 37 -10.35 -3.68 -9.68
CA ILE A 37 -11.77 -3.64 -9.30
C ILE A 37 -12.40 -2.28 -9.60
N ALA A 38 -11.69 -1.17 -9.36
CA ALA A 38 -12.17 0.18 -9.63
C ALA A 38 -12.32 0.43 -11.16
N PHE A 39 -11.37 -0.04 -11.94
CA PHE A 39 -11.39 0.12 -13.40
C PHE A 39 -12.41 -0.79 -14.08
N THR A 40 -12.82 -1.88 -13.46
CA THR A 40 -13.86 -2.80 -13.96
C THR A 40 -15.23 -2.57 -13.32
N ALA A 41 -15.35 -1.60 -12.41
CA ALA A 41 -16.52 -1.33 -11.59
C ALA A 41 -17.84 -1.29 -12.36
N THR A 42 -17.88 -0.50 -13.45
CA THR A 42 -19.09 -0.30 -14.24
C THR A 42 -19.59 -1.59 -14.87
N ASN A 43 -18.69 -2.39 -15.44
CA ASN A 43 -19.06 -3.64 -16.11
C ASN A 43 -19.44 -4.72 -15.11
N ILE A 44 -18.73 -4.85 -13.99
CA ILE A 44 -19.08 -5.77 -12.91
C ILE A 44 -20.47 -5.44 -12.33
N SER A 45 -20.71 -4.16 -12.00
CA SER A 45 -22.00 -3.74 -11.46
C SER A 45 -23.15 -3.99 -12.42
N LYS A 46 -22.92 -3.82 -13.72
CA LYS A 46 -23.92 -4.10 -14.76
C LYS A 46 -24.19 -5.60 -14.89
N ASP A 47 -23.15 -6.43 -14.92
CA ASP A 47 -23.27 -7.87 -15.17
C ASP A 47 -23.95 -8.59 -14.01
N PHE A 48 -23.67 -8.18 -12.76
CA PHE A 48 -24.25 -8.76 -11.56
C PHE A 48 -25.46 -8.00 -11.02
N GLY A 49 -25.84 -6.87 -11.63
CA GLY A 49 -26.97 -6.04 -11.16
C GLY A 49 -26.74 -5.43 -9.77
N LEU A 50 -25.50 -5.09 -9.42
CA LEU A 50 -25.14 -4.64 -8.07
C LEU A 50 -25.62 -3.22 -7.80
N SER A 51 -26.15 -3.02 -6.58
CA SER A 51 -26.32 -1.69 -5.98
C SER A 51 -24.92 -1.06 -5.70
N LYS A 52 -24.89 0.22 -5.40
CA LYS A 52 -23.65 0.92 -5.02
C LYS A 52 -23.06 0.37 -3.71
N THR A 53 -23.94 0.03 -2.77
CA THR A 53 -23.56 -0.58 -1.49
C THR A 53 -22.89 -1.93 -1.72
N GLU A 54 -23.50 -2.81 -2.52
CA GLU A 54 -22.96 -4.14 -2.83
C GLU A 54 -21.60 -4.04 -3.54
N PHE A 55 -21.47 -3.13 -4.49
CA PHE A 55 -20.16 -2.87 -5.12
C PHE A 55 -19.12 -2.36 -4.11
N GLY A 56 -19.51 -1.43 -3.23
CA GLY A 56 -18.64 -0.95 -2.14
C GLY A 56 -18.20 -2.08 -1.20
N MET A 57 -19.11 -3.01 -0.84
CA MET A 57 -18.78 -4.20 -0.04
C MET A 57 -17.80 -5.12 -0.78
N LEU A 58 -17.96 -5.28 -2.09
CA LEU A 58 -17.08 -6.08 -2.93
C LEU A 58 -15.64 -5.53 -2.95
N VAL A 59 -15.49 -4.21 -3.05
CA VAL A 59 -14.18 -3.54 -2.93
C VAL A 59 -13.60 -3.73 -1.52
N SER A 60 -14.43 -3.52 -0.49
CA SER A 60 -14.03 -3.67 0.91
C SER A 60 -13.61 -5.11 1.25
N ALA A 61 -14.18 -6.12 0.59
CA ALA A 61 -13.79 -7.53 0.77
C ALA A 61 -12.29 -7.75 0.50
N GLY A 62 -11.75 -7.19 -0.59
CA GLY A 62 -10.31 -7.24 -0.87
C GLY A 62 -9.46 -6.55 0.20
N LEU A 63 -9.92 -5.41 0.70
CA LEU A 63 -9.22 -4.66 1.74
C LEU A 63 -9.27 -5.38 3.10
N ILE A 64 -10.37 -6.05 3.43
CA ILE A 64 -10.46 -6.94 4.60
C ILE A 64 -9.44 -8.08 4.47
N GLY A 65 -9.38 -8.73 3.30
CA GLY A 65 -8.37 -9.75 3.01
C GLY A 65 -6.95 -9.23 3.26
N MET A 66 -6.64 -8.02 2.80
CA MET A 66 -5.33 -7.37 2.99
C MET A 66 -5.00 -7.13 4.48
N VAL A 67 -5.97 -6.69 5.28
CA VAL A 67 -5.80 -6.52 6.73
C VAL A 67 -5.50 -7.86 7.38
N VAL A 68 -6.32 -8.87 7.13
CA VAL A 68 -6.15 -10.23 7.68
C VAL A 68 -4.81 -10.82 7.24
N GLY A 69 -4.46 -10.69 5.96
CA GLY A 69 -3.19 -11.16 5.40
C GLY A 69 -1.98 -10.54 6.10
N SER A 70 -1.98 -9.22 6.30
CA SER A 70 -0.89 -8.54 6.98
C SER A 70 -0.79 -8.94 8.47
N MET A 71 -1.91 -9.20 9.14
CA MET A 71 -1.92 -9.60 10.56
C MET A 71 -1.54 -11.06 10.77
N VAL A 72 -1.87 -11.94 9.83
CA VAL A 72 -1.64 -13.39 9.94
C VAL A 72 -0.31 -13.79 9.31
N LEU A 73 -0.05 -13.33 8.07
CA LEU A 73 1.13 -13.78 7.32
C LEU A 73 2.43 -13.14 7.80
N ALA A 74 2.38 -11.92 8.37
CA ALA A 74 3.60 -11.29 8.88
C ALA A 74 4.23 -12.05 10.08
N PRO A 75 3.48 -12.42 11.13
CA PRO A 75 4.02 -13.27 12.21
C PRO A 75 4.46 -14.67 11.72
N LEU A 76 3.74 -15.23 10.73
CA LEU A 76 4.13 -16.50 10.13
C LEU A 76 5.45 -16.38 9.36
N ALA A 77 5.72 -15.24 8.72
CA ALA A 77 7.00 -14.98 8.05
C ALA A 77 8.18 -14.92 9.05
N ASP A 78 7.95 -14.39 10.25
CA ASP A 78 8.97 -14.39 11.29
C ASP A 78 9.20 -15.80 11.90
N LYS A 79 8.20 -16.70 11.80
CA LYS A 79 8.28 -18.08 12.32
C LYS A 79 8.84 -19.07 11.29
N PHE A 80 8.37 -19.03 10.07
CA PHE A 80 8.64 -20.01 9.02
C PHE A 80 9.64 -19.54 7.95
N GLY A 81 9.97 -18.25 7.94
CA GLY A 81 10.82 -17.62 6.94
C GLY A 81 10.04 -16.68 6.02
N ARG A 82 10.72 -15.67 5.55
CA ARG A 82 10.08 -14.64 4.71
C ARG A 82 9.84 -15.13 3.29
N ARG A 83 10.77 -15.90 2.73
CA ARG A 83 10.65 -16.46 1.38
C ARG A 83 9.41 -17.35 1.21
N PRO A 84 9.17 -18.40 2.03
CA PRO A 84 8.00 -19.27 1.84
C PRO A 84 6.68 -18.52 2.03
N ILE A 85 6.60 -17.56 2.96
CA ILE A 85 5.39 -16.78 3.18
C ILE A 85 5.14 -15.80 2.04
N LEU A 86 6.17 -15.18 1.47
CA LEU A 86 6.02 -14.34 0.28
C LEU A 86 5.55 -15.17 -0.94
N LEU A 87 6.10 -16.35 -1.14
CA LEU A 87 5.65 -17.25 -2.22
C LEU A 87 4.19 -17.67 -2.01
N LEU A 88 3.81 -18.03 -0.78
CA LEU A 88 2.42 -18.34 -0.43
C LEU A 88 1.50 -17.15 -0.69
N SER A 89 1.94 -15.94 -0.34
CA SER A 89 1.20 -14.70 -0.56
C SER A 89 0.96 -14.42 -2.04
N VAL A 90 1.99 -14.57 -2.87
CA VAL A 90 1.86 -14.40 -4.34
C VAL A 90 0.98 -15.51 -4.93
N ALA A 91 1.05 -16.75 -4.40
CA ALA A 91 0.17 -17.84 -4.82
C ALA A 91 -1.31 -17.53 -4.50
N PHE A 92 -1.61 -17.02 -3.30
CA PHE A 92 -2.96 -16.59 -2.95
C PHE A 92 -3.47 -15.49 -3.89
N SER A 93 -2.63 -14.51 -4.23
CA SER A 93 -3.00 -13.46 -5.19
C SER A 93 -3.26 -14.04 -6.58
N ALA A 94 -2.40 -14.95 -7.08
CA ALA A 94 -2.58 -15.58 -8.40
C ALA A 94 -3.87 -16.39 -8.48
N VAL A 95 -4.13 -17.24 -7.47
CA VAL A 95 -5.36 -18.05 -7.38
C VAL A 95 -6.58 -17.17 -7.24
N GLY A 96 -6.52 -16.14 -6.37
CA GLY A 96 -7.63 -15.21 -6.18
C GLY A 96 -7.99 -14.46 -7.47
N LEU A 97 -6.99 -13.97 -8.21
CA LEU A 97 -7.21 -13.35 -9.53
C LEU A 97 -7.78 -14.31 -10.55
N ALA A 98 -7.29 -15.55 -10.59
CA ALA A 98 -7.84 -16.58 -11.48
C ALA A 98 -9.31 -16.87 -11.16
N VAL A 99 -9.66 -17.04 -9.88
CA VAL A 99 -11.05 -17.24 -9.42
C VAL A 99 -11.90 -16.02 -9.75
N SER A 100 -11.36 -14.79 -9.60
CA SER A 100 -12.06 -13.56 -10.04
C SER A 100 -12.39 -13.60 -11.53
N GLY A 101 -11.47 -14.09 -12.37
CA GLY A 101 -11.70 -14.25 -13.81
C GLY A 101 -12.76 -15.30 -14.15
N PHE A 102 -12.98 -16.29 -13.31
CA PHE A 102 -14.02 -17.32 -13.49
C PHE A 102 -15.33 -17.01 -12.73
N SER A 103 -15.41 -15.89 -12.03
CA SER A 103 -16.58 -15.58 -11.21
C SER A 103 -17.83 -15.37 -12.05
N THR A 104 -18.87 -16.11 -11.72
CA THR A 104 -20.22 -16.02 -12.33
C THR A 104 -21.23 -15.35 -11.42
N THR A 105 -20.87 -15.11 -10.15
CA THR A 105 -21.68 -14.42 -9.16
C THR A 105 -20.85 -13.45 -8.33
N SER A 106 -21.50 -12.47 -7.71
CA SER A 106 -20.88 -11.47 -6.85
C SER A 106 -20.22 -12.09 -5.61
N GLU A 107 -20.79 -13.18 -5.06
CA GLU A 107 -20.28 -13.87 -3.89
C GLU A 107 -18.95 -14.57 -4.20
N ILE A 108 -18.84 -15.24 -5.36
CA ILE A 108 -17.58 -15.86 -5.82
C ILE A 108 -16.53 -14.77 -6.02
N LEU A 109 -16.92 -13.65 -6.62
CA LEU A 109 -16.01 -12.52 -6.80
C LEU A 109 -15.57 -11.94 -5.44
N ALA A 110 -16.50 -11.76 -4.49
CA ALA A 110 -16.16 -11.27 -3.14
C ALA A 110 -15.19 -12.20 -2.41
N PHE A 111 -15.44 -13.51 -2.44
CA PHE A 111 -14.51 -14.49 -1.87
C PHE A 111 -13.14 -14.43 -2.52
N SER A 112 -13.09 -14.36 -3.84
CA SER A 112 -11.82 -14.27 -4.57
C SER A 112 -11.06 -12.97 -4.24
N ARG A 113 -11.75 -11.85 -4.01
CA ARG A 113 -11.16 -10.59 -3.55
C ARG A 113 -10.56 -10.70 -2.15
N ILE A 114 -11.22 -11.40 -1.22
CA ILE A 114 -10.65 -11.70 0.10
C ILE A 114 -9.36 -12.51 -0.05
N LEU A 115 -9.36 -13.53 -0.89
CA LEU A 115 -8.20 -14.38 -1.12
C LEU A 115 -7.03 -13.60 -1.74
N THR A 116 -7.30 -12.79 -2.77
CA THR A 116 -6.29 -11.89 -3.37
C THR A 116 -5.74 -10.92 -2.33
N GLY A 117 -6.63 -10.26 -1.60
CA GLY A 117 -6.25 -9.32 -0.54
C GLY A 117 -5.37 -9.96 0.53
N LEU A 118 -5.69 -11.18 0.96
CA LEU A 118 -4.88 -11.94 1.92
C LEU A 118 -3.43 -12.10 1.41
N GLY A 119 -3.26 -12.42 0.12
CA GLY A 119 -1.95 -12.47 -0.54
C GLY A 119 -1.25 -11.11 -0.55
N VAL A 120 -1.95 -10.06 -0.96
CA VAL A 120 -1.43 -8.68 -1.00
C VAL A 120 -0.96 -8.22 0.39
N GLY A 121 -1.72 -8.52 1.46
CA GLY A 121 -1.33 -8.19 2.83
C GLY A 121 0.01 -8.80 3.25
N GLY A 122 0.27 -10.05 2.86
CA GLY A 122 1.54 -10.71 3.10
C GLY A 122 2.69 -10.15 2.27
N ILE A 123 2.42 -9.80 1.00
CA ILE A 123 3.41 -9.19 0.09
C ILE A 123 3.90 -7.86 0.67
N LEU A 124 3.01 -6.96 1.06
CA LEU A 124 3.35 -5.61 1.55
C LEU A 124 4.32 -5.63 2.72
N VAL A 125 4.11 -6.53 3.68
CA VAL A 125 4.98 -6.62 4.86
C VAL A 125 6.32 -7.27 4.51
N GLY A 126 6.30 -8.36 3.77
CA GLY A 126 7.51 -9.14 3.47
C GLY A 126 8.47 -8.44 2.52
N THR A 127 7.96 -7.76 1.48
CA THR A 127 8.77 -7.09 0.46
C THR A 127 9.54 -5.89 1.00
N ASN A 128 8.91 -5.07 1.84
CA ASN A 128 9.57 -3.92 2.46
C ASN A 128 10.78 -4.38 3.29
N VAL A 129 10.60 -5.43 4.07
CA VAL A 129 11.67 -5.98 4.93
C VAL A 129 12.80 -6.54 4.09
N ILE A 130 12.53 -7.39 3.08
CA ILE A 130 13.56 -7.94 2.21
C ILE A 130 14.31 -6.84 1.46
N THR A 131 13.61 -5.83 0.93
CA THR A 131 14.24 -4.67 0.28
C THR A 131 15.21 -3.97 1.23
N SER A 132 14.80 -3.73 2.47
CA SER A 132 15.66 -3.10 3.49
C SER A 132 16.85 -3.97 3.87
N GLU A 133 16.67 -5.28 4.00
CA GLU A 133 17.73 -6.21 4.39
C GLU A 133 18.84 -6.36 3.34
N TYR A 134 18.48 -6.40 2.08
CA TYR A 134 19.43 -6.57 0.98
C TYR A 134 20.01 -5.26 0.46
N SER A 135 19.55 -4.11 0.95
CA SER A 135 20.06 -2.81 0.54
C SER A 135 21.16 -2.31 1.47
N SER A 136 22.25 -1.75 0.89
CA SER A 136 23.28 -1.08 1.67
C SER A 136 22.75 0.19 2.35
N LYS A 137 23.37 0.60 3.46
CA LYS A 137 22.94 1.77 4.24
C LYS A 137 22.80 3.03 3.37
N LYS A 138 23.72 3.24 2.44
CA LYS A 138 23.73 4.39 1.52
C LYS A 138 22.54 4.38 0.56
N TRP A 139 22.16 3.22 0.03
CA TRP A 139 21.17 3.10 -1.03
C TRP A 139 19.79 2.64 -0.54
N ARG A 140 19.64 2.33 0.74
CA ARG A 140 18.39 1.76 1.31
C ARG A 140 17.16 2.62 1.05
N SER A 141 17.26 3.93 1.29
CA SER A 141 16.13 4.84 1.04
C SER A 141 15.74 4.88 -0.43
N PHE A 142 16.72 4.87 -1.33
CA PHE A 142 16.45 4.83 -2.77
C PHE A 142 15.85 3.48 -3.20
N ALA A 143 16.35 2.36 -2.68
CA ALA A 143 15.80 1.03 -2.95
C ALA A 143 14.33 0.90 -2.48
N ILE A 144 14.01 1.46 -1.32
CA ILE A 144 12.61 1.53 -0.83
C ILE A 144 11.75 2.41 -1.74
N SER A 145 12.30 3.50 -2.28
CA SER A 145 11.57 4.34 -3.25
C SER A 145 11.32 3.62 -4.57
N VAL A 146 12.29 2.84 -5.07
CA VAL A 146 12.13 2.00 -6.26
C VAL A 146 11.04 0.95 -6.03
N TYR A 147 11.08 0.28 -4.88
CA TYR A 147 10.03 -0.65 -4.46
C TYR A 147 8.65 0.03 -4.44
N ALA A 148 8.54 1.18 -3.79
CA ALA A 148 7.26 1.90 -3.66
C ALA A 148 6.71 2.39 -5.01
N ALA A 149 7.58 2.79 -5.95
CA ALA A 149 7.18 3.20 -7.30
C ALA A 149 6.47 2.08 -8.07
N GLY A 150 6.76 0.82 -7.74
CA GLY A 150 6.10 -0.35 -8.34
C GLY A 150 4.57 -0.25 -8.26
N PHE A 151 4.00 0.17 -7.14
CA PHE A 151 2.55 0.32 -6.98
C PHE A 151 1.93 1.26 -8.01
N GLY A 152 2.47 2.46 -8.17
CA GLY A 152 1.95 3.45 -9.13
C GLY A 152 2.07 2.97 -10.58
N ILE A 153 3.19 2.32 -10.92
CA ILE A 153 3.41 1.74 -12.26
C ILE A 153 2.42 0.61 -12.51
N GLY A 154 2.20 -0.26 -11.52
CA GLY A 154 1.22 -1.35 -11.58
C GLY A 154 -0.20 -0.85 -11.78
N ALA A 155 -0.58 0.19 -11.06
CA ALA A 155 -1.88 0.87 -11.20
C ALA A 155 -2.08 1.47 -12.61
N MET A 156 -1.06 2.11 -13.15
CA MET A 156 -1.11 2.72 -14.49
C MET A 156 -1.20 1.65 -15.58
N ILE A 157 -0.33 0.64 -15.56
CA ILE A 157 -0.36 -0.46 -16.54
C ILE A 157 -1.66 -1.26 -16.40
N GLY A 158 -2.12 -1.48 -15.15
CA GLY A 158 -3.41 -2.11 -14.86
C GLY A 158 -4.59 -1.35 -15.52
N GLY A 159 -4.58 -0.03 -15.44
CA GLY A 159 -5.58 0.81 -16.13
C GLY A 159 -5.53 0.67 -17.65
N MET A 160 -4.33 0.71 -18.24
CA MET A 160 -4.15 0.50 -19.69
C MET A 160 -4.64 -0.88 -20.13
N MET A 161 -4.31 -1.93 -19.37
CA MET A 161 -4.76 -3.29 -19.64
C MET A 161 -6.28 -3.42 -19.45
N ALA A 162 -6.83 -2.85 -18.38
CA ALA A 162 -8.27 -2.86 -18.14
C ALA A 162 -9.04 -2.19 -19.28
N LYS A 163 -8.57 -1.03 -19.76
CA LYS A 163 -9.13 -0.35 -20.91
C LYS A 163 -9.15 -1.23 -22.16
N SER A 164 -7.99 -1.77 -22.55
CA SER A 164 -7.82 -2.55 -23.78
C SER A 164 -8.56 -3.88 -23.73
N LEU A 165 -8.46 -4.62 -22.62
CA LEU A 165 -9.06 -5.93 -22.48
C LEU A 165 -10.57 -5.87 -22.33
N GLN A 166 -11.12 -4.87 -21.65
CA GLN A 166 -12.58 -4.68 -21.57
C GLN A 166 -13.19 -4.28 -22.93
N ALA A 167 -12.47 -3.51 -23.73
CA ALA A 167 -12.94 -3.14 -25.07
C ALA A 167 -12.93 -4.31 -26.04
N ALA A 168 -11.93 -5.21 -25.94
CA ALA A 168 -11.76 -6.34 -26.86
C ALA A 168 -12.54 -7.61 -26.45
N TYR A 169 -12.70 -7.82 -25.12
CA TYR A 169 -13.26 -9.05 -24.56
C TYR A 169 -14.32 -8.74 -23.48
N SER A 170 -13.88 -8.74 -22.22
CA SER A 170 -14.74 -8.49 -21.06
C SER A 170 -13.89 -8.08 -19.85
N TRP A 171 -14.54 -7.67 -18.75
CA TRP A 171 -13.85 -7.40 -17.49
C TRP A 171 -13.14 -8.64 -16.90
N HIS A 172 -13.64 -9.85 -17.16
CA HIS A 172 -12.99 -11.12 -16.74
C HIS A 172 -11.57 -11.25 -17.30
N ALA A 173 -11.34 -10.81 -18.54
CA ALA A 173 -10.03 -10.86 -19.19
C ALA A 173 -8.96 -10.08 -18.42
N VAL A 174 -9.33 -9.00 -17.72
CA VAL A 174 -8.43 -8.20 -16.89
C VAL A 174 -7.89 -9.06 -15.73
N TYR A 175 -8.76 -9.83 -15.08
CA TYR A 175 -8.37 -10.70 -13.98
C TYR A 175 -7.56 -11.91 -14.45
N PHE A 176 -7.90 -12.51 -15.60
CA PHE A 176 -7.07 -13.57 -16.19
C PHE A 176 -5.67 -13.08 -16.55
N ALA A 177 -5.55 -11.89 -17.11
CA ALA A 177 -4.25 -11.31 -17.41
C ALA A 177 -3.45 -11.03 -16.13
N GLY A 178 -4.10 -10.51 -15.09
CA GLY A 178 -3.51 -10.35 -13.77
C GLY A 178 -3.05 -11.67 -13.16
N ALA A 179 -3.87 -12.73 -13.24
CA ALA A 179 -3.51 -14.06 -12.77
C ALA A 179 -2.29 -14.63 -13.50
N ALA A 180 -2.26 -14.48 -14.83
CA ALA A 180 -1.13 -14.93 -15.65
C ALA A 180 0.17 -14.19 -15.30
N MET A 181 0.11 -12.84 -15.18
CA MET A 181 1.27 -12.06 -14.75
C MET A 181 1.75 -12.47 -13.36
N THR A 182 0.83 -12.67 -12.41
CA THR A 182 1.17 -13.06 -11.04
C THR A 182 1.76 -14.48 -10.99
N ALA A 183 1.26 -15.41 -11.81
CA ALA A 183 1.82 -16.75 -11.95
C ALA A 183 3.24 -16.73 -12.51
N VAL A 184 3.52 -15.91 -13.54
CA VAL A 184 4.88 -15.72 -14.07
C VAL A 184 5.82 -15.18 -12.99
N VAL A 185 5.37 -14.16 -12.26
CA VAL A 185 6.15 -13.57 -11.15
C VAL A 185 6.39 -14.62 -10.06
N PHE A 186 5.38 -15.44 -9.72
CA PHE A 186 5.54 -16.54 -8.76
C PHE A 186 6.68 -17.48 -9.17
N VAL A 187 6.75 -17.90 -10.43
CA VAL A 187 7.80 -18.79 -10.94
C VAL A 187 9.18 -18.12 -10.82
N VAL A 188 9.29 -16.84 -11.21
CA VAL A 188 10.55 -16.09 -11.09
C VAL A 188 10.99 -15.98 -9.62
N LEU A 189 10.07 -15.66 -8.70
CA LEU A 189 10.37 -15.57 -7.28
C LEU A 189 10.72 -16.93 -6.67
N PHE A 190 10.04 -18.00 -7.10
CA PHE A 190 10.33 -19.36 -6.64
C PHE A 190 11.79 -19.77 -6.94
N ILE A 191 12.32 -19.33 -8.08
CA ILE A 191 13.69 -19.66 -8.52
C ILE A 191 14.72 -18.72 -7.87
N TRP A 192 14.45 -17.42 -7.80
CA TRP A 192 15.47 -16.41 -7.55
C TRP A 192 15.37 -15.68 -6.21
N LEU A 193 14.19 -15.66 -5.57
CA LEU A 193 14.02 -14.96 -4.30
C LEU A 193 14.83 -15.65 -3.19
N PRO A 194 15.77 -14.95 -2.52
CA PRO A 194 16.51 -15.52 -1.40
C PRO A 194 15.68 -15.47 -0.10
N GLU A 195 16.14 -16.21 0.90
CA GLU A 195 15.59 -16.11 2.26
C GLU A 195 16.14 -14.85 2.95
N SER A 196 15.42 -14.36 3.93
CA SER A 196 15.83 -13.25 4.79
C SER A 196 17.10 -13.60 5.58
N ILE A 197 18.08 -12.69 5.55
CA ILE A 197 19.33 -12.80 6.31
C ILE A 197 19.05 -12.72 7.82
N ASP A 198 18.18 -11.78 8.22
CA ASP A 198 17.81 -11.59 9.62
C ASP A 198 17.05 -12.80 10.17
N TYR A 199 16.18 -13.42 9.36
CA TYR A 199 15.52 -14.67 9.73
C TYR A 199 16.53 -15.82 9.93
N LEU A 200 17.49 -15.99 9.01
CA LEU A 200 18.51 -17.05 9.11
C LEU A 200 19.36 -16.88 10.38
N ASN A 201 19.72 -15.66 10.73
CA ASN A 201 20.48 -15.36 11.94
C ASN A 201 19.64 -15.54 13.21
N ALA A 202 18.40 -15.08 13.22
CA ALA A 202 17.56 -15.08 14.44
C ALA A 202 17.01 -16.48 14.79
N LYS A 203 16.54 -17.24 13.80
CA LYS A 203 15.89 -18.54 14.01
C LYS A 203 16.82 -19.71 13.84
N GLN A 204 17.89 -19.56 13.05
CA GLN A 204 18.86 -20.60 12.76
C GLN A 204 18.21 -21.95 12.40
N PRO A 205 17.36 -21.98 11.34
CA PRO A 205 16.75 -23.23 10.90
C PRO A 205 17.82 -24.22 10.41
N GLN A 206 17.40 -25.46 10.17
CA GLN A 206 18.29 -26.48 9.62
C GLN A 206 19.01 -25.96 8.38
N ASN A 207 20.33 -26.15 8.31
CA ASN A 207 21.20 -25.64 7.23
C ASN A 207 21.27 -24.10 7.09
N ALA A 208 20.96 -23.33 8.15
CA ALA A 208 21.01 -21.85 8.11
C ALA A 208 22.37 -21.32 7.67
N LYS A 209 23.48 -21.86 8.20
CA LYS A 209 24.85 -21.45 7.82
C LYS A 209 25.12 -21.70 6.33
N ALA A 210 24.76 -22.86 5.81
CA ALA A 210 24.94 -23.18 4.38
C ALA A 210 24.10 -22.24 3.48
N ARG A 211 22.87 -21.93 3.89
CA ARG A 211 22.00 -20.99 3.17
C ARG A 211 22.56 -19.56 3.22
N LEU A 212 23.06 -19.13 4.37
CA LEU A 212 23.68 -17.80 4.53
C LEU A 212 24.92 -17.67 3.62
N ASN A 213 25.79 -18.68 3.60
CA ASN A 213 26.98 -18.68 2.75
C ASN A 213 26.63 -18.72 1.25
N LYS A 214 25.59 -19.44 0.85
CA LYS A 214 25.08 -19.40 -0.54
C LYS A 214 24.60 -18.00 -0.94
N ILE A 215 23.94 -17.29 -0.03
CA ILE A 215 23.49 -15.91 -0.26
C ILE A 215 24.72 -14.99 -0.35
N ALA A 216 25.69 -15.11 0.56
CA ALA A 216 26.91 -14.31 0.55
C ALA A 216 27.70 -14.47 -0.76
N HIS A 217 27.82 -15.72 -1.26
CA HIS A 217 28.46 -16.00 -2.55
C HIS A 217 27.73 -15.32 -3.72
N LYS A 218 26.38 -15.36 -3.75
CA LYS A 218 25.57 -14.66 -4.76
C LYS A 218 25.73 -13.13 -4.68
N LEU A 219 25.99 -12.60 -3.49
CA LEU A 219 26.28 -11.19 -3.27
C LEU A 219 27.71 -10.79 -3.66
N GLY A 220 28.55 -11.75 -4.06
CA GLY A 220 29.95 -11.54 -4.41
C GLY A 220 30.89 -11.41 -3.19
N PHE A 221 30.44 -11.84 -2.01
CA PHE A 221 31.26 -11.81 -0.80
C PHE A 221 31.97 -13.15 -0.60
N ALA A 222 33.30 -13.14 -0.73
CA ALA A 222 34.14 -14.30 -0.49
C ALA A 222 34.27 -14.63 1.01
N GLY A 223 34.59 -15.90 1.32
CA GLY A 223 34.83 -16.38 2.68
C GLY A 223 33.62 -17.09 3.30
N GLU A 224 33.85 -17.71 4.45
CA GLU A 224 32.80 -18.31 5.27
C GLU A 224 32.21 -17.29 6.24
N TRP A 225 30.89 -17.25 6.29
CA TRP A 225 30.14 -16.36 7.17
C TRP A 225 29.47 -17.18 8.26
N GLU A 226 29.71 -16.77 9.50
CA GLU A 226 29.09 -17.38 10.68
C GLU A 226 27.74 -16.74 10.96
N LEU A 227 26.84 -17.56 11.52
CA LEU A 227 25.58 -17.03 12.04
C LEU A 227 25.87 -16.11 13.23
N THR A 228 25.18 -14.99 13.29
CA THR A 228 25.28 -14.10 14.45
C THR A 228 24.73 -14.83 15.68
N GLU A 229 25.41 -14.71 16.83
CA GLU A 229 24.91 -15.27 18.08
C GLU A 229 23.46 -14.84 18.33
N LYS A 230 22.64 -15.79 18.82
CA LYS A 230 21.26 -15.51 19.19
C LYS A 230 21.25 -14.39 20.24
N ARG A 231 21.11 -13.17 19.80
CA ARG A 231 20.74 -12.09 20.71
C ARG A 231 19.37 -12.45 21.26
N ALA A 232 19.30 -12.74 22.56
CA ALA A 232 18.03 -12.77 23.25
C ALA A 232 17.46 -11.34 23.16
N GLU A 233 16.73 -11.06 22.07
CA GLU A 233 15.90 -9.86 22.03
C GLU A 233 14.86 -9.99 23.13
N LYS A 234 15.18 -9.49 24.30
CA LYS A 234 14.20 -8.96 25.23
C LYS A 234 13.63 -7.69 24.56
N ALA A 235 12.90 -7.87 23.47
CA ALA A 235 11.95 -6.86 23.06
C ALA A 235 10.92 -6.82 24.20
N VAL A 236 11.08 -5.88 25.10
CA VAL A 236 10.05 -5.53 26.08
C VAL A 236 8.88 -5.07 25.22
N LYS A 237 7.98 -6.00 24.90
CA LYS A 237 6.69 -5.65 24.26
C LYS A 237 5.89 -4.95 25.34
N LEU A 238 6.01 -3.64 25.40
CA LEU A 238 5.12 -2.86 26.24
C LEU A 238 3.68 -3.12 25.76
N PRO A 239 2.75 -3.39 26.69
CA PRO A 239 1.37 -3.68 26.34
C PRO A 239 0.74 -2.48 25.62
N ILE A 240 -0.24 -2.74 24.76
CA ILE A 240 -1.02 -1.70 24.08
C ILE A 240 -1.54 -0.61 25.04
N THR A 241 -1.82 -0.98 26.28
CA THR A 241 -2.27 -0.07 27.33
C THR A 241 -1.31 1.09 27.57
N ALA A 242 -0.02 0.93 27.28
CA ALA A 242 0.97 2.00 27.38
C ALA A 242 0.71 3.15 26.39
N LEU A 243 0.05 2.88 25.26
CA LEU A 243 -0.37 3.91 24.28
C LEU A 243 -1.46 4.83 24.86
N PHE A 244 -2.23 4.34 25.80
CA PHE A 244 -3.32 5.07 26.48
C PHE A 244 -2.86 5.73 27.79
N SER A 245 -1.56 5.72 28.09
CA SER A 245 -1.01 6.50 29.19
C SER A 245 -1.23 8.01 28.97
N GLN A 246 -1.28 8.77 30.06
CA GLN A 246 -1.50 10.22 30.00
C GLN A 246 -0.50 10.96 29.10
N LYS A 247 0.72 10.43 28.95
CA LYS A 247 1.77 10.95 28.07
C LYS A 247 1.41 10.82 26.60
N TYR A 248 0.85 9.69 26.15
CA TYR A 248 0.69 9.37 24.73
C TYR A 248 -0.77 9.46 24.25
N LEU A 249 -1.77 9.32 25.13
CA LEU A 249 -3.19 9.19 24.79
C LEU A 249 -3.64 10.18 23.72
N ARG A 250 -3.43 11.49 23.97
CA ARG A 250 -3.85 12.55 23.05
C ARG A 250 -3.17 12.41 21.68
N SER A 251 -1.87 12.20 21.65
CA SER A 251 -1.10 12.08 20.41
C SER A 251 -1.46 10.82 19.64
N THR A 252 -1.73 9.71 20.34
CA THR A 252 -2.17 8.44 19.76
C THR A 252 -3.53 8.56 19.09
N LEU A 253 -4.54 9.09 19.80
CA LEU A 253 -5.89 9.24 19.26
C LEU A 253 -5.94 10.20 18.07
N LEU A 254 -5.24 11.33 18.14
CA LEU A 254 -5.17 12.28 17.03
C LEU A 254 -4.43 11.72 15.82
N LEU A 255 -3.38 10.93 16.04
CA LEU A 255 -2.67 10.25 14.96
C LEU A 255 -3.53 9.16 14.31
N TRP A 256 -4.25 8.34 15.12
CA TRP A 256 -5.17 7.33 14.61
C TRP A 256 -6.29 7.95 13.78
N LEU A 257 -6.86 9.06 14.26
CA LEU A 257 -7.88 9.81 13.51
C LEU A 257 -7.33 10.34 12.19
N SER A 258 -6.09 10.86 12.19
CA SER A 258 -5.45 11.33 10.95
C SER A 258 -5.19 10.18 9.97
N PHE A 259 -4.70 9.02 10.46
CA PHE A 259 -4.53 7.82 9.62
C PHE A 259 -5.86 7.34 9.05
N PHE A 260 -6.90 7.24 9.89
CA PHE A 260 -8.23 6.85 9.46
C PHE A 260 -8.75 7.77 8.35
N ALA A 261 -8.74 9.09 8.58
CA ALA A 261 -9.30 10.06 7.66
C ALA A 261 -8.56 10.10 6.31
N ILE A 262 -7.22 10.12 6.32
CA ILE A 262 -6.42 10.17 5.09
C ILE A 262 -6.56 8.87 4.29
N MET A 263 -6.53 7.71 4.96
CA MET A 263 -6.72 6.42 4.29
C MET A 263 -8.15 6.24 3.77
N PHE A 264 -9.15 6.72 4.50
CA PHE A 264 -10.53 6.77 4.02
C PHE A 264 -10.64 7.56 2.71
N CYS A 265 -10.08 8.77 2.67
CA CYS A 265 -10.10 9.60 1.46
C CYS A 265 -9.35 8.95 0.29
N PHE A 266 -8.17 8.37 0.55
CA PHE A 266 -7.38 7.70 -0.48
C PHE A 266 -8.15 6.54 -1.12
N TYR A 267 -8.71 5.65 -0.31
CA TYR A 267 -9.43 4.48 -0.82
C TYR A 267 -10.79 4.85 -1.43
N PHE A 268 -11.47 5.88 -0.95
CA PHE A 268 -12.64 6.43 -1.62
C PHE A 268 -12.28 6.91 -3.03
N ILE A 269 -11.30 7.80 -3.15
CA ILE A 269 -10.87 8.38 -4.44
C ILE A 269 -10.42 7.27 -5.40
N SER A 270 -9.61 6.33 -4.92
CA SER A 270 -9.08 5.25 -5.76
C SER A 270 -10.17 4.30 -6.26
N SER A 271 -11.19 3.99 -5.44
CA SER A 271 -12.21 2.99 -5.75
C SER A 271 -13.38 3.55 -6.55
N TRP A 272 -13.81 4.78 -6.24
CA TRP A 272 -15.06 5.32 -6.77
C TRP A 272 -14.90 6.31 -7.91
N THR A 273 -13.74 6.96 -8.05
CA THR A 273 -13.56 8.01 -9.06
C THR A 273 -13.90 7.53 -10.47
N PRO A 274 -13.40 6.38 -10.99
CA PRO A 274 -13.74 5.95 -12.34
C PRO A 274 -15.24 5.74 -12.53
N ALA A 275 -15.91 5.09 -11.57
CA ALA A 275 -17.34 4.81 -11.65
C ALA A 275 -18.18 6.11 -11.63
N LEU A 276 -17.86 7.04 -10.73
CA LEU A 276 -18.59 8.31 -10.59
C LEU A 276 -18.38 9.26 -11.78
N LEU A 277 -17.19 9.26 -12.37
CA LEU A 277 -16.93 10.03 -13.61
C LEU A 277 -17.68 9.45 -14.81
N LYS A 278 -17.79 8.13 -14.89
CA LYS A 278 -18.59 7.47 -15.90
C LYS A 278 -20.08 7.83 -15.76
N GLU A 279 -20.62 7.86 -14.55
CA GLU A 279 -21.99 8.32 -14.28
C GLU A 279 -22.18 9.83 -14.56
N ALA A 280 -21.10 10.59 -14.49
CA ALA A 280 -21.08 12.00 -14.87
C ALA A 280 -21.13 12.26 -16.39
N GLY A 281 -21.16 11.21 -17.21
CA GLY A 281 -21.24 11.28 -18.67
C GLY A 281 -19.92 11.02 -19.40
N MET A 282 -18.83 10.73 -18.71
CA MET A 282 -17.59 10.28 -19.33
C MET A 282 -17.75 8.87 -19.90
N THR A 283 -16.98 8.54 -20.93
CA THR A 283 -16.83 7.15 -21.37
C THR A 283 -16.07 6.33 -20.34
N VAL A 284 -16.18 5.00 -20.40
CA VAL A 284 -15.39 4.09 -19.55
C VAL A 284 -13.89 4.35 -19.74
N GLU A 285 -13.48 4.56 -20.99
CA GLU A 285 -12.09 4.88 -21.33
C GLU A 285 -11.59 6.17 -20.67
N GLU A 286 -12.33 7.25 -20.79
CA GLU A 286 -11.99 8.55 -20.19
C GLU A 286 -11.91 8.47 -18.67
N SER A 287 -12.85 7.77 -18.04
CA SER A 287 -12.86 7.60 -16.59
C SER A 287 -11.65 6.80 -16.07
N ILE A 288 -11.22 5.78 -16.79
CA ILE A 288 -10.00 5.02 -16.49
C ILE A 288 -8.77 5.90 -16.68
N ASN A 289 -8.72 6.71 -17.76
CA ASN A 289 -7.59 7.63 -17.99
C ASN A 289 -7.42 8.61 -16.82
N VAL A 290 -8.49 9.16 -16.27
CA VAL A 290 -8.42 10.02 -15.08
C VAL A 290 -7.92 9.23 -13.86
N GLY A 291 -8.38 8.00 -13.65
CA GLY A 291 -7.88 7.11 -12.58
C GLY A 291 -6.37 6.82 -12.69
N MET A 292 -5.88 6.61 -13.91
CA MET A 292 -4.43 6.46 -14.18
C MET A 292 -3.66 7.75 -13.85
N MET A 293 -4.21 8.93 -14.18
CA MET A 293 -3.59 10.22 -13.85
C MET A 293 -3.50 10.44 -12.34
N ILE A 294 -4.52 10.05 -11.57
CA ILE A 294 -4.48 10.07 -10.10
C ILE A 294 -3.33 9.18 -9.59
N SER A 295 -3.16 7.99 -10.16
CA SER A 295 -2.09 7.06 -9.75
C SER A 295 -0.70 7.58 -10.10
N LEU A 296 -0.54 8.17 -11.29
CA LEU A 296 0.69 8.83 -11.72
C LEU A 296 1.06 9.99 -10.80
N GLY A 297 0.08 10.84 -10.50
CA GLY A 297 0.24 11.93 -9.53
C GLY A 297 0.67 11.41 -8.17
N GLY A 298 0.09 10.30 -7.72
CA GLY A 298 0.42 9.67 -6.45
C GLY A 298 1.89 9.27 -6.33
N ALA A 299 2.47 8.69 -7.38
CA ALA A 299 3.89 8.34 -7.40
C ALA A 299 4.78 9.59 -7.27
N ALA A 300 4.47 10.66 -7.99
CA ALA A 300 5.22 11.92 -7.91
C ALA A 300 5.04 12.64 -6.56
N GLY A 301 3.83 12.62 -6.01
CA GLY A 301 3.46 13.37 -4.80
C GLY A 301 4.20 12.90 -3.55
N SER A 302 4.45 11.60 -3.43
CA SER A 302 5.26 11.04 -2.34
C SER A 302 6.68 11.59 -2.35
N LEU A 303 7.30 11.73 -3.53
CA LEU A 303 8.63 12.32 -3.70
C LEU A 303 8.62 13.82 -3.39
N VAL A 304 7.64 14.54 -3.92
CA VAL A 304 7.47 15.99 -3.67
C VAL A 304 7.30 16.27 -2.19
N TYR A 305 6.47 15.50 -1.48
CA TYR A 305 6.33 15.61 -0.03
C TYR A 305 7.69 15.43 0.67
N GLY A 306 8.42 14.37 0.33
CA GLY A 306 9.73 14.07 0.92
C GLY A 306 10.74 15.21 0.73
N LEU A 307 10.79 15.79 -0.47
CA LEU A 307 11.66 16.93 -0.79
C LEU A 307 11.29 18.18 0.02
N ILE A 308 10.02 18.50 0.16
CA ILE A 308 9.56 19.65 0.94
C ILE A 308 9.80 19.41 2.44
N ALA A 309 9.48 18.21 2.95
CA ALA A 309 9.66 17.83 4.35
C ALA A 309 11.12 17.73 4.78
N SER A 310 12.07 17.61 3.83
CA SER A 310 13.50 17.70 4.14
C SER A 310 13.95 19.11 4.54
N ARG A 311 13.22 20.15 4.13
CA ARG A 311 13.53 21.56 4.41
C ARG A 311 12.63 22.16 5.48
N TRP A 312 11.39 21.67 5.58
CA TRP A 312 10.38 22.18 6.49
C TRP A 312 9.95 21.11 7.50
N SER A 313 9.22 21.49 8.54
CA SER A 313 8.66 20.54 9.50
C SER A 313 7.73 19.55 8.81
N ALA A 314 8.00 18.26 8.92
CA ALA A 314 7.16 17.20 8.33
C ALA A 314 5.68 17.33 8.70
N ARG A 315 5.37 17.74 9.96
CA ARG A 315 4.00 17.98 10.41
C ARG A 315 3.36 19.18 9.67
N SER A 316 4.08 20.30 9.54
CA SER A 316 3.55 21.50 8.87
C SER A 316 3.30 21.24 7.38
N VAL A 317 4.23 20.52 6.73
CA VAL A 317 4.06 20.08 5.33
C VAL A 317 2.85 19.16 5.20
N LEU A 318 2.67 18.21 6.12
CA LEU A 318 1.51 17.31 6.10
C LEU A 318 0.19 18.09 6.27
N MET A 319 0.12 19.06 7.18
CA MET A 319 -1.06 19.90 7.33
C MET A 319 -1.35 20.73 6.05
N LEU A 320 -0.33 21.28 5.42
CA LEU A 320 -0.48 21.98 4.14
C LEU A 320 -1.04 21.04 3.07
N PHE A 321 -0.50 19.82 2.97
CA PHE A 321 -0.95 18.82 2.00
C PHE A 321 -2.40 18.38 2.27
N THR A 322 -2.82 18.22 3.53
CA THR A 322 -4.21 17.85 3.85
C THR A 322 -5.20 18.96 3.49
N VAL A 323 -4.87 20.24 3.76
CA VAL A 323 -5.69 21.38 3.33
C VAL A 323 -5.75 21.47 1.80
N ALA A 324 -4.60 21.41 1.15
CA ALA A 324 -4.53 21.45 -0.32
C ALA A 324 -5.27 20.27 -0.95
N SER A 325 -5.20 19.05 -0.37
CA SER A 325 -5.99 17.89 -0.81
C SER A 325 -7.48 18.15 -0.71
N SER A 326 -7.95 18.70 0.40
CA SER A 326 -9.36 19.01 0.59
C SER A 326 -9.87 19.98 -0.49
N ILE A 327 -9.13 21.05 -0.77
CA ILE A 327 -9.47 22.00 -1.83
C ILE A 327 -9.43 21.33 -3.19
N ALA A 328 -8.36 20.58 -3.49
CA ALA A 328 -8.19 19.92 -4.78
C ALA A 328 -9.30 18.89 -5.05
N ILE A 329 -9.76 18.14 -4.05
CA ILE A 329 -10.86 17.17 -4.15
C ILE A 329 -12.16 17.90 -4.57
N VAL A 330 -12.47 19.04 -3.96
CA VAL A 330 -13.67 19.82 -4.30
C VAL A 330 -13.55 20.41 -5.71
N VAL A 331 -12.43 21.05 -6.04
CA VAL A 331 -12.20 21.63 -7.37
C VAL A 331 -12.23 20.54 -8.44
N PHE A 332 -11.67 19.37 -8.18
CA PHE A 332 -11.68 18.23 -9.09
C PHE A 332 -13.11 17.82 -9.48
N ILE A 333 -14.00 17.60 -8.49
CA ILE A 333 -15.34 17.12 -8.81
C ILE A 333 -16.21 18.20 -9.47
N LEU A 334 -16.07 19.47 -9.08
CA LEU A 334 -16.79 20.57 -9.68
C LEU A 334 -16.36 20.84 -11.13
N SER A 335 -15.12 20.55 -11.47
CA SER A 335 -14.54 20.78 -12.82
C SER A 335 -14.49 19.51 -13.67
N SER A 336 -15.01 18.39 -13.18
CA SER A 336 -14.89 17.07 -13.81
C SER A 336 -15.64 16.92 -15.15
N ALA A 337 -16.49 17.87 -15.54
CA ALA A 337 -17.18 17.87 -16.83
C ALA A 337 -16.22 18.01 -18.03
N ASN A 338 -15.04 18.62 -17.82
CA ASN A 338 -14.01 18.74 -18.86
C ASN A 338 -12.91 17.71 -18.62
N LEU A 339 -12.73 16.78 -19.56
CA LEU A 339 -11.75 15.70 -19.47
C LEU A 339 -10.32 16.19 -19.24
N ALA A 340 -9.86 17.21 -19.96
CA ALA A 340 -8.50 17.72 -19.83
C ALA A 340 -8.25 18.29 -18.43
N ILE A 341 -9.22 19.03 -17.90
CA ILE A 341 -9.16 19.58 -16.53
C ILE A 341 -9.20 18.43 -15.50
N ALA A 342 -10.08 17.45 -15.68
CA ALA A 342 -10.17 16.29 -14.81
C ALA A 342 -8.86 15.48 -14.76
N MET A 343 -8.18 15.31 -15.90
CA MET A 343 -6.88 14.63 -15.95
C MET A 343 -5.79 15.40 -15.19
N VAL A 344 -5.67 16.70 -15.39
CA VAL A 344 -4.68 17.55 -14.69
C VAL A 344 -4.96 17.59 -13.20
N LEU A 345 -6.21 17.83 -12.81
CA LEU A 345 -6.61 17.84 -11.39
C LEU A 345 -6.50 16.44 -10.77
N GLY A 346 -6.69 15.37 -11.55
CA GLY A 346 -6.44 13.99 -11.11
C GLY A 346 -4.99 13.79 -10.68
N VAL A 347 -4.03 14.29 -11.47
CA VAL A 347 -2.59 14.27 -11.07
C VAL A 347 -2.38 15.04 -9.77
N VAL A 348 -2.98 16.22 -9.62
CA VAL A 348 -2.84 17.06 -8.41
C VAL A 348 -3.45 16.37 -7.19
N VAL A 349 -4.66 15.84 -7.30
CA VAL A 349 -5.35 15.11 -6.21
C VAL A 349 -4.52 13.88 -5.81
N GLY A 350 -4.07 13.09 -6.78
CA GLY A 350 -3.22 11.93 -6.53
C GLY A 350 -1.93 12.30 -5.80
N ALA A 351 -1.25 13.36 -6.26
CA ALA A 351 0.00 13.83 -5.68
C ALA A 351 -0.20 14.29 -4.22
N LEU A 352 -1.22 15.07 -3.96
CA LEU A 352 -1.48 15.60 -2.63
C LEU A 352 -1.86 14.50 -1.63
N ILE A 353 -2.76 13.58 -2.02
CA ILE A 353 -3.23 12.49 -1.13
C ILE A 353 -2.09 11.52 -0.81
N ASN A 354 -1.32 11.09 -1.81
CA ASN A 354 -0.18 10.21 -1.56
C ASN A 354 0.96 10.90 -0.79
N GLY A 355 1.13 12.21 -0.98
CA GLY A 355 1.98 13.03 -0.14
C GLY A 355 1.52 13.02 1.33
N CYS A 356 0.20 13.08 1.59
CA CYS A 356 -0.34 12.93 2.94
C CYS A 356 -0.02 11.55 3.54
N ILE A 357 -0.13 10.47 2.76
CA ILE A 357 0.24 9.12 3.21
C ILE A 357 1.72 9.07 3.60
N SER A 358 2.61 9.58 2.74
CA SER A 358 4.05 9.68 3.03
C SER A 358 4.33 10.48 4.30
N GLY A 359 3.58 11.56 4.51
CA GLY A 359 3.66 12.38 5.70
C GLY A 359 3.26 11.63 6.97
N LEU A 360 2.18 10.85 6.93
CA LEU A 360 1.78 10.01 8.05
C LEU A 360 2.87 9.01 8.42
N TYR A 361 3.45 8.31 7.45
CA TYR A 361 4.55 7.36 7.71
C TYR A 361 5.80 8.05 8.25
N THR A 362 6.03 9.31 7.90
CA THR A 362 7.15 10.12 8.41
C THR A 362 6.95 10.53 9.87
N ILE A 363 5.76 11.03 10.24
CA ILE A 363 5.50 11.53 11.60
C ILE A 363 5.17 10.44 12.61
N ASN A 364 4.70 9.27 12.15
CA ASN A 364 4.25 8.18 13.00
C ASN A 364 5.35 7.68 13.94
N PRO A 365 6.55 7.26 13.46
CA PRO A 365 7.63 6.81 14.34
C PRO A 365 8.15 7.91 15.27
N ALA A 366 8.10 9.17 14.84
CA ALA A 366 8.55 10.32 15.62
C ALA A 366 7.58 10.71 16.75
N THR A 367 6.40 10.07 16.83
CA THR A 367 5.41 10.34 17.87
C THR A 367 5.72 9.60 19.17
N TYR A 368 6.45 8.50 19.11
CA TYR A 368 6.65 7.57 20.22
C TYR A 368 8.12 7.41 20.58
N ASP A 369 8.41 7.25 21.89
CA ASP A 369 9.74 6.88 22.36
C ASP A 369 10.11 5.46 21.87
N ALA A 370 11.41 5.15 21.87
CA ALA A 370 11.95 3.92 21.29
C ALA A 370 11.27 2.65 21.80
N ASP A 371 10.96 2.59 23.11
CA ASP A 371 10.42 1.40 23.78
C ASP A 371 9.00 1.03 23.34
N ILE A 372 8.18 2.02 22.95
CA ILE A 372 6.79 1.83 22.55
C ILE A 372 6.54 2.08 21.04
N ARG A 373 7.56 2.54 20.32
CA ARG A 373 7.46 3.00 18.94
C ARG A 373 6.85 1.96 18.02
N ASN A 374 7.33 0.72 18.07
CA ASN A 374 6.84 -0.35 17.19
C ASN A 374 5.36 -0.65 17.42
N THR A 375 4.93 -0.68 18.69
CA THR A 375 3.52 -0.85 19.05
C THR A 375 2.68 0.32 18.56
N GLY A 376 3.12 1.56 18.82
CA GLY A 376 2.40 2.77 18.40
C GLY A 376 2.28 2.90 16.89
N VAL A 377 3.37 2.63 16.15
CA VAL A 377 3.38 2.64 14.68
C VAL A 377 2.42 1.61 14.11
N GLY A 378 2.46 0.38 14.62
CA GLY A 378 1.59 -0.70 14.13
C GLY A 378 0.11 -0.40 14.34
N TRP A 379 -0.28 0.08 15.51
CA TRP A 379 -1.66 0.43 15.81
C TRP A 379 -2.18 1.64 15.03
N ALA A 380 -1.33 2.64 14.79
CA ALA A 380 -1.71 3.78 13.94
C ALA A 380 -1.99 3.34 12.49
N ILE A 381 -1.17 2.45 11.94
CA ILE A 381 -1.41 1.85 10.62
C ILE A 381 -2.70 1.03 10.64
N GLY A 382 -2.95 0.25 11.70
CA GLY A 382 -4.21 -0.49 11.89
C GLY A 382 -5.44 0.40 11.86
N ALA A 383 -5.41 1.55 12.54
CA ALA A 383 -6.48 2.55 12.48
C ALA A 383 -6.71 3.07 11.05
N GLY A 384 -5.64 3.31 10.30
CA GLY A 384 -5.73 3.69 8.89
C GLY A 384 -6.38 2.59 8.04
N ARG A 385 -6.09 1.32 8.31
CA ARG A 385 -6.72 0.18 7.62
C ARG A 385 -8.23 0.12 7.86
N ALA A 386 -8.71 0.47 9.05
CA ALA A 386 -10.16 0.58 9.29
C ALA A 386 -10.79 1.64 8.36
N GLY A 387 -10.14 2.81 8.18
CA GLY A 387 -10.60 3.82 7.23
C GLY A 387 -10.63 3.30 5.79
N SER A 388 -9.61 2.56 5.37
CA SER A 388 -9.55 1.99 4.01
C SER A 388 -10.66 0.98 3.74
N VAL A 389 -10.97 0.12 4.70
CA VAL A 389 -12.03 -0.91 4.57
C VAL A 389 -13.43 -0.26 4.54
N LEU A 390 -13.66 0.75 5.37
CA LEU A 390 -14.97 1.39 5.48
C LEU A 390 -15.29 2.30 4.28
N ALA A 391 -14.30 2.95 3.68
CA ALA A 391 -14.50 3.98 2.67
C ALA A 391 -15.35 3.51 1.47
N PRO A 392 -15.07 2.37 0.80
CA PRO A 392 -15.85 1.95 -0.34
C PRO A 392 -17.30 1.63 0.00
N THR A 393 -17.54 0.91 1.11
CA THR A 393 -18.89 0.53 1.55
C THR A 393 -19.70 1.75 2.00
N VAL A 394 -19.14 2.64 2.81
CA VAL A 394 -19.84 3.86 3.27
C VAL A 394 -20.19 4.75 2.08
N ALA A 395 -19.30 4.91 1.12
CA ALA A 395 -19.59 5.67 -0.08
C ALA A 395 -20.74 5.06 -0.89
N GLY A 396 -20.76 3.72 -1.05
CA GLY A 396 -21.85 3.01 -1.71
C GLY A 396 -23.19 3.21 -1.01
N MET A 397 -23.24 3.12 0.33
CA MET A 397 -24.44 3.34 1.13
C MET A 397 -24.97 4.78 0.96
N LEU A 398 -24.10 5.78 0.94
CA LEU A 398 -24.49 7.17 0.75
C LEU A 398 -25.03 7.42 -0.66
N LEU A 399 -24.44 6.81 -1.68
CA LEU A 399 -24.93 6.89 -3.06
C LEU A 399 -26.30 6.23 -3.21
N ASP A 400 -26.55 5.06 -2.62
CA ASP A 400 -27.83 4.38 -2.63
C ASP A 400 -28.90 5.14 -1.84
N SER A 401 -28.50 5.93 -0.84
CA SER A 401 -29.41 6.83 -0.10
C SER A 401 -29.72 8.15 -0.83
N GLY A 402 -29.27 8.29 -2.06
CA GLY A 402 -29.60 9.43 -2.91
C GLY A 402 -28.57 10.60 -2.89
N TRP A 403 -27.40 10.38 -2.31
CA TRP A 403 -26.35 11.38 -2.41
C TRP A 403 -25.81 11.43 -3.84
N ASP A 404 -25.63 12.66 -4.34
CA ASP A 404 -24.97 12.86 -5.62
C ASP A 404 -23.44 12.88 -5.46
N LYS A 405 -22.73 12.75 -6.58
CA LYS A 405 -21.27 12.72 -6.61
C LYS A 405 -20.63 13.97 -5.97
N GLN A 406 -21.20 15.15 -6.17
CA GLN A 406 -20.65 16.40 -5.66
C GLN A 406 -20.72 16.45 -4.13
N THR A 407 -21.89 16.17 -3.58
CA THR A 407 -22.10 16.09 -2.13
C THR A 407 -21.16 15.07 -1.47
N LEU A 408 -20.99 13.91 -2.10
CA LEU A 408 -20.10 12.88 -1.59
C LEU A 408 -18.62 13.32 -1.57
N TYR A 409 -18.15 13.94 -2.65
CA TYR A 409 -16.76 14.45 -2.70
C TYR A 409 -16.52 15.60 -1.72
N ILE A 410 -17.51 16.48 -1.51
CA ILE A 410 -17.45 17.56 -0.52
C ILE A 410 -17.37 16.97 0.90
N ALA A 411 -18.16 15.92 1.19
CA ALA A 411 -18.09 15.23 2.46
C ALA A 411 -16.71 14.58 2.70
N VAL A 412 -16.15 13.93 1.67
CA VAL A 412 -14.80 13.36 1.74
C VAL A 412 -13.73 14.44 1.93
N ALA A 413 -13.87 15.60 1.29
CA ALA A 413 -13.01 16.75 1.56
C ALA A 413 -13.12 17.24 3.01
N GLY A 414 -14.32 17.19 3.60
CA GLY A 414 -14.57 17.44 5.02
C GLY A 414 -13.84 16.43 5.92
N VAL A 415 -13.88 15.15 5.57
CA VAL A 415 -13.12 14.10 6.27
C VAL A 415 -11.60 14.38 6.22
N MET A 416 -11.08 14.86 5.08
CA MET A 416 -9.68 15.28 4.97
C MET A 416 -9.34 16.45 5.90
N LEU A 417 -10.24 17.42 6.08
CA LEU A 417 -10.06 18.52 7.03
C LEU A 417 -10.03 18.05 8.49
N ILE A 418 -10.76 16.98 8.83
CA ILE A 418 -10.65 16.35 10.17
C ILE A 418 -9.21 15.92 10.44
N ALA A 419 -8.51 15.35 9.45
CA ALA A 419 -7.10 15.02 9.60
C ALA A 419 -6.25 16.28 9.85
N THR A 420 -6.52 17.39 9.17
CA THR A 420 -5.83 18.67 9.39
C THR A 420 -6.00 19.14 10.83
N VAL A 421 -7.23 19.16 11.33
CA VAL A 421 -7.56 19.56 12.71
C VAL A 421 -6.86 18.64 13.71
N ALA A 422 -6.93 17.33 13.50
CA ALA A 422 -6.26 16.35 14.36
C ALA A 422 -4.74 16.59 14.42
N LEU A 423 -4.11 16.85 13.28
CA LEU A 423 -2.69 17.18 13.19
C LEU A 423 -2.35 18.50 13.86
N ALA A 424 -3.21 19.50 13.76
CA ALA A 424 -3.02 20.82 14.40
C ALA A 424 -3.02 20.72 15.94
N PHE A 425 -3.84 19.83 16.50
CA PHE A 425 -3.92 19.64 17.96
C PHE A 425 -2.95 18.58 18.50
N LYS A 426 -2.25 17.84 17.65
CA LYS A 426 -1.26 16.85 18.06
C LYS A 426 -0.03 17.55 18.60
N LYS A 427 0.36 17.25 19.86
CA LYS A 427 1.62 17.74 20.42
C LYS A 427 2.80 16.97 19.78
N SER A 428 3.85 17.70 19.42
CA SER A 428 5.12 17.07 19.02
C SER A 428 5.88 16.73 20.31
N HIS A 429 6.10 15.44 20.59
CA HIS A 429 6.91 15.02 21.74
C HIS A 429 8.40 14.96 21.41
N ILE A 430 8.73 14.89 20.14
CA ILE A 430 10.11 14.89 19.66
C ILE A 430 10.19 15.96 18.57
N GLU A 431 10.74 17.14 18.89
CA GLU A 431 11.27 17.98 17.85
C GLU A 431 12.47 17.26 17.23
N ILE A 432 12.34 16.92 15.94
CA ILE A 432 13.50 16.45 15.17
C ILE A 432 14.48 17.62 15.16
N LYS A 433 15.43 17.62 16.12
CA LYS A 433 16.54 18.56 16.10
C LYS A 433 17.23 18.38 14.75
N ARG A 434 17.22 19.44 13.98
CA ARG A 434 18.01 19.55 12.74
C ARG A 434 19.47 19.32 13.12
N ALA A 435 20.06 18.22 12.60
CA ALA A 435 21.50 18.05 12.52
C ALA A 435 22.00 18.71 11.23
#